data_390fa26e7c73d1fecc9c3008e88fd429
#
_entry.id   390fa26e7c73d1fecc9c3008e88fd429
#
_cell.length_a   1.000
_cell.length_b   1.000
_cell.length_c   1.000
_cell.angle_alpha   90.00
_cell.angle_beta   90.00
_cell.angle_gamma   90.00
#
_symmetry.space_group_name_H-M   'P 1'
#
loop_
_entity.id
_entity.type
_entity.pdbx_description
1 polymer ?
#
loop_
_entity_poly.entity_id
_entity_poly.type
_entity_poly.pdbx_seq_one_letter_code
_entity_poly.pdbx_strand_id
1 'polypeptide(L)'
;LCTPALAQQAGGIRGKVTTEQATGSVSGVTVVATSPVMPKPRTVQTREDGSFNLPLLIPGRYTLTITAADGSVQKMEVDVLLDQTSNVNVALQSQTGDIEVIQVVGSPFFAQQGNSSLSNSLGSDVVEALPVGQTFRDMLKIVPGVQYTENGTLGPSAGGSGAHNKYGFDGVDVSMPLFGNLASEPSTHDIEMVSMERGGAKAVGFNRSGGFAINTKSKSGTNEFKGSVEYKIENKNFSASPEDGVEEDTDKTWITASVSGPLIEDQLFFYGSYYGPEEKGSNKVTAYGPTKAYKSDRDEYFGKLTWAPTDDLLLNLSYRDSDRVETGRSIGEFETDSVSAGDQATQKIFTFDGSYILGDYTTLSFNINKFDYKTGGKPDVELSVVPELGASLDIANLDQMGYFNVPDLLEPSNADAATFNPGAQALIDRYGYSENGVLTGGGGVGAYYQYNNQNFFRDSFELALDHEIIGNELVHSIHIGLKYSEAEEELSRFSNGWGSISYHGGRNVALDGSLPDLDPSSVYYITTTEQMSFVNESGQAVSAISSISESWN
;
A
#
# COMPACT_ATOMS: atom_id res chain seq x y z
N LEU A 1 -5.25 7.25 -32.54
CA LEU A 1 -5.08 8.39 -31.63
C LEU A 1 -4.66 7.82 -30.28
N CYS A 2 -3.35 7.68 -30.06
CA CYS A 2 -2.81 7.32 -28.75
C CYS A 2 -2.72 8.63 -27.95
N THR A 3 -3.59 8.83 -26.97
CA THR A 3 -3.35 9.82 -25.94
C THR A 3 -2.20 9.33 -25.07
N PRO A 4 -1.16 10.13 -24.84
CA PRO A 4 -0.08 9.75 -23.94
C PRO A 4 -0.63 9.61 -22.53
N ALA A 5 -0.45 8.47 -21.91
CA ALA A 5 -0.61 8.35 -20.47
C ALA A 5 0.71 8.76 -19.84
N LEU A 6 0.67 9.86 -19.17
CA LEU A 6 1.78 10.47 -18.46
C LEU A 6 1.93 9.76 -17.12
N ALA A 7 3.15 9.63 -16.63
CA ALA A 7 3.38 9.51 -15.20
C ALA A 7 3.11 10.87 -14.52
N GLN A 8 2.08 11.53 -14.96
CA GLN A 8 1.65 12.84 -14.50
C GLN A 8 0.68 12.65 -13.34
N GLN A 9 1.00 13.23 -12.21
CA GLN A 9 0.11 13.35 -11.05
C GLN A 9 -1.00 14.40 -11.30
N ALA A 10 -1.42 14.57 -12.56
CA ALA A 10 -2.36 15.58 -13.02
C ALA A 10 -3.27 15.03 -14.11
N GLY A 11 -4.38 15.70 -14.34
CA GLY A 11 -5.26 15.48 -15.47
C GLY A 11 -5.32 16.70 -16.40
N GLY A 12 -6.25 16.71 -17.34
CA GLY A 12 -6.46 17.85 -18.24
C GLY A 12 -7.90 17.93 -18.74
N ILE A 13 -8.25 19.10 -19.27
CA ILE A 13 -9.50 19.30 -20.00
C ILE A 13 -9.16 19.79 -21.40
N ARG A 14 -9.72 19.12 -22.39
CA ARG A 14 -9.66 19.56 -23.80
C ARG A 14 -11.08 19.77 -24.29
N GLY A 15 -11.28 20.80 -25.09
CA GLY A 15 -12.63 21.04 -25.58
C GLY A 15 -12.68 21.80 -26.89
N LYS A 16 -13.89 21.84 -27.42
CA LYS A 16 -14.23 22.64 -28.58
C LYS A 16 -15.50 23.43 -28.32
N VAL A 17 -15.40 24.74 -28.50
CA VAL A 17 -16.55 25.64 -28.49
C VAL A 17 -17.09 25.74 -29.91
N THR A 18 -18.38 25.55 -30.06
CA THR A 18 -19.12 25.71 -31.33
C THR A 18 -20.23 26.73 -31.13
N THR A 19 -20.69 27.37 -32.20
CA THR A 19 -21.84 28.26 -32.17
C THR A 19 -22.90 27.83 -33.20
N GLU A 20 -24.14 27.93 -32.82
CA GLU A 20 -25.27 27.66 -33.73
C GLU A 20 -25.54 28.85 -34.68
N GLN A 21 -24.94 30.00 -34.40
CA GLN A 21 -25.11 31.18 -35.23
C GLN A 21 -24.06 31.27 -36.33
N ALA A 22 -24.49 31.49 -37.55
CA ALA A 22 -23.63 31.58 -38.75
C ALA A 22 -22.61 32.74 -38.71
N THR A 23 -22.72 33.69 -37.77
CA THR A 23 -21.87 34.87 -37.60
C THR A 23 -21.13 34.93 -36.28
N GLY A 24 -21.27 33.94 -35.40
CA GLY A 24 -20.59 33.90 -34.10
C GLY A 24 -19.13 33.49 -34.25
N SER A 25 -18.21 34.32 -33.73
CA SER A 25 -16.80 33.93 -33.63
C SER A 25 -16.61 32.95 -32.49
N VAL A 26 -15.98 31.83 -32.77
CA VAL A 26 -15.55 30.81 -31.76
C VAL A 26 -14.11 31.04 -31.32
N SER A 27 -13.40 31.98 -31.95
CA SER A 27 -12.02 32.35 -31.61
C SER A 27 -12.03 33.43 -30.51
N GLY A 28 -11.10 33.28 -29.55
CA GLY A 28 -10.94 34.25 -28.44
C GLY A 28 -12.03 34.19 -27.37
N VAL A 29 -12.84 33.14 -27.35
CA VAL A 29 -13.77 32.84 -26.25
C VAL A 29 -12.96 32.51 -25.01
N THR A 30 -13.26 33.19 -23.90
CA THR A 30 -12.55 32.96 -22.63
C THR A 30 -13.14 31.76 -21.91
N VAL A 31 -12.29 30.78 -21.57
CA VAL A 31 -12.63 29.59 -20.77
C VAL A 31 -11.88 29.67 -19.46
N VAL A 32 -12.63 29.74 -18.36
CA VAL A 32 -12.09 29.77 -16.99
C VAL A 32 -12.48 28.49 -16.27
N ALA A 33 -11.48 27.74 -15.81
CA ALA A 33 -11.66 26.55 -14.99
C ALA A 33 -11.42 26.91 -13.52
N THR A 34 -12.42 26.69 -12.68
CA THR A 34 -12.34 26.87 -11.23
C THR A 34 -12.62 25.56 -10.51
N SER A 35 -11.89 25.27 -9.44
CA SER A 35 -12.08 24.09 -8.61
C SER A 35 -11.65 24.37 -7.18
N PRO A 36 -12.30 23.75 -6.16
CA PRO A 36 -11.83 23.80 -4.77
C PRO A 36 -10.44 23.18 -4.56
N VAL A 37 -9.99 22.28 -5.46
CA VAL A 37 -8.68 21.62 -5.36
C VAL A 37 -7.57 22.43 -6.05
N MET A 38 -7.91 23.46 -6.82
CA MET A 38 -6.94 24.29 -7.51
C MET A 38 -6.60 25.53 -6.69
N PRO A 39 -5.32 25.92 -6.62
CA PRO A 39 -4.88 27.18 -5.98
C PRO A 39 -5.53 28.43 -6.59
N LYS A 40 -5.61 28.43 -7.92
CA LYS A 40 -6.12 29.57 -8.71
C LYS A 40 -6.97 29.11 -9.87
N PRO A 41 -7.93 29.93 -10.35
CA PRO A 41 -8.60 29.68 -11.62
C PRO A 41 -7.59 29.61 -12.77
N ARG A 42 -7.80 28.68 -13.68
CA ARG A 42 -7.06 28.59 -14.95
C ARG A 42 -7.86 29.22 -16.06
N THR A 43 -7.23 30.11 -16.81
CA THR A 43 -7.88 30.82 -17.91
C THR A 43 -7.15 30.55 -19.21
N VAL A 44 -7.90 30.18 -20.25
CA VAL A 44 -7.40 30.04 -21.61
C VAL A 44 -8.37 30.68 -22.58
N GLN A 45 -7.89 31.01 -23.78
CA GLN A 45 -8.73 31.48 -24.89
C GLN A 45 -8.82 30.41 -25.95
N THR A 46 -10.00 30.32 -26.57
CA THR A 46 -10.19 29.39 -27.70
C THR A 46 -9.46 29.87 -28.93
N ARG A 47 -9.00 28.94 -29.73
CA ARG A 47 -8.31 29.14 -31.01
C ARG A 47 -9.29 29.51 -32.12
N GLU A 48 -8.77 29.70 -33.33
CA GLU A 48 -9.58 30.04 -34.51
C GLU A 48 -10.62 28.96 -34.83
N ASP A 49 -10.31 27.69 -34.55
CA ASP A 49 -11.21 26.55 -34.74
C ASP A 49 -12.16 26.29 -33.55
N GLY A 50 -12.11 27.14 -32.53
CA GLY A 50 -12.87 27.03 -31.29
C GLY A 50 -12.28 26.04 -30.27
N SER A 51 -11.13 25.41 -30.55
CA SER A 51 -10.51 24.46 -29.62
C SER A 51 -9.82 25.17 -28.44
N PHE A 52 -9.80 24.51 -27.28
CA PHE A 52 -9.05 24.92 -26.11
C PHE A 52 -8.43 23.72 -25.38
N ASN A 53 -7.37 23.96 -24.63
CA ASN A 53 -6.68 22.93 -23.85
C ASN A 53 -6.25 23.49 -22.49
N LEU A 54 -6.58 22.79 -21.43
CA LEU A 54 -6.23 23.09 -20.04
C LEU A 54 -5.44 21.88 -19.50
N PRO A 55 -4.13 21.82 -19.71
CA PRO A 55 -3.31 20.73 -19.23
C PRO A 55 -2.94 20.91 -17.75
N LEU A 56 -2.42 19.85 -17.13
CA LEU A 56 -1.83 19.85 -15.77
C LEU A 56 -2.77 20.39 -14.69
N LEU A 57 -4.03 19.97 -14.73
CA LEU A 57 -4.99 20.27 -13.69
C LEU A 57 -4.87 19.25 -12.55
N ILE A 58 -4.95 19.71 -11.31
CA ILE A 58 -5.07 18.82 -10.15
C ILE A 58 -6.38 18.02 -10.29
N PRO A 59 -6.36 16.68 -10.13
CA PRO A 59 -7.59 15.89 -10.22
C PRO A 59 -8.67 16.38 -9.24
N GLY A 60 -9.91 16.43 -9.72
CA GLY A 60 -11.05 16.91 -8.94
C GLY A 60 -12.17 17.46 -9.82
N ARG A 61 -13.21 18.00 -9.18
CA ARG A 61 -14.35 18.59 -9.87
C ARG A 61 -14.09 20.05 -10.22
N TYR A 62 -14.35 20.41 -11.48
CA TYR A 62 -14.15 21.75 -12.03
C TYR A 62 -15.45 22.34 -12.53
N THR A 63 -15.60 23.65 -12.32
CA THR A 63 -16.60 24.46 -13.01
C THR A 63 -15.91 25.22 -14.13
N LEU A 64 -16.27 24.93 -15.39
CA LEU A 64 -15.87 25.70 -16.55
C LEU A 64 -16.84 26.85 -16.75
N THR A 65 -16.34 28.07 -16.76
CA THR A 65 -17.08 29.28 -17.15
C THR A 65 -16.60 29.73 -18.50
N ILE A 66 -17.47 29.66 -19.50
CA ILE A 66 -17.18 30.00 -20.89
C ILE A 66 -17.85 31.34 -21.18
N THR A 67 -17.06 32.34 -21.53
CA THR A 67 -17.53 33.73 -21.84
C THR A 67 -17.24 34.03 -23.29
N ALA A 68 -18.31 34.21 -24.07
CA ALA A 68 -18.21 34.57 -25.49
C ALA A 68 -17.97 36.07 -25.68
N ALA A 69 -17.58 36.45 -26.89
CA ALA A 69 -17.30 37.87 -27.24
C ALA A 69 -18.52 38.79 -27.13
N ASP A 70 -19.74 38.27 -27.25
CA ASP A 70 -21.01 38.97 -27.07
C ASP A 70 -21.41 39.17 -25.60
N GLY A 71 -20.59 38.64 -24.64
CA GLY A 71 -20.84 38.68 -23.21
C GLY A 71 -21.75 37.55 -22.70
N SER A 72 -22.17 36.60 -23.54
CA SER A 72 -22.90 35.44 -23.08
C SER A 72 -22.00 34.50 -22.24
N VAL A 73 -22.53 34.01 -21.12
CA VAL A 73 -21.80 33.16 -20.17
C VAL A 73 -22.49 31.81 -20.02
N GLN A 74 -21.75 30.76 -20.22
CA GLN A 74 -22.21 29.39 -19.99
C GLN A 74 -21.33 28.72 -18.93
N LYS A 75 -21.94 27.97 -18.00
CA LYS A 75 -21.24 27.21 -16.98
C LYS A 75 -21.50 25.71 -17.15
N MET A 76 -20.47 24.92 -16.91
CA MET A 76 -20.59 23.47 -16.87
C MET A 76 -19.64 22.86 -15.84
N GLU A 77 -20.03 21.74 -15.28
CA GLU A 77 -19.19 20.95 -14.39
C GLU A 77 -18.48 19.83 -15.15
N VAL A 78 -17.20 19.65 -14.87
CA VAL A 78 -16.35 18.63 -15.50
C VAL A 78 -15.47 17.98 -14.43
N ASP A 79 -15.46 16.67 -14.36
CA ASP A 79 -14.54 15.95 -13.51
C ASP A 79 -13.20 15.76 -14.24
N VAL A 80 -12.11 16.20 -13.61
CA VAL A 80 -10.73 15.98 -14.04
C VAL A 80 -10.20 14.77 -13.31
N LEU A 81 -9.87 13.73 -14.06
CA LEU A 81 -9.39 12.47 -13.55
C LEU A 81 -7.86 12.41 -13.64
N LEU A 82 -7.25 11.65 -12.73
CA LEU A 82 -5.82 11.43 -12.68
C LEU A 82 -5.34 10.72 -13.96
N ASP A 83 -4.27 11.22 -14.57
CA ASP A 83 -3.66 10.69 -15.80
C ASP A 83 -4.60 10.65 -17.02
N GLN A 84 -5.64 11.50 -17.04
CA GLN A 84 -6.63 11.53 -18.10
C GLN A 84 -6.92 12.95 -18.59
N THR A 85 -7.34 13.05 -19.85
CA THR A 85 -7.85 14.29 -20.42
C THR A 85 -9.35 14.16 -20.65
N SER A 86 -10.13 14.98 -19.95
CA SER A 86 -11.57 15.08 -20.12
C SER A 86 -11.91 15.86 -21.40
N ASN A 87 -12.67 15.28 -22.31
CA ASN A 87 -13.08 15.93 -23.56
C ASN A 87 -14.45 16.58 -23.41
N VAL A 88 -14.53 17.86 -23.74
CA VAL A 88 -15.72 18.71 -23.54
C VAL A 88 -16.07 19.43 -24.83
N ASN A 89 -17.31 19.30 -25.28
CA ASN A 89 -17.83 20.07 -26.41
C ASN A 89 -18.94 21.00 -25.93
N VAL A 90 -18.80 22.27 -26.22
CA VAL A 90 -19.71 23.32 -25.77
C VAL A 90 -20.33 24.01 -26.97
N ALA A 91 -21.65 23.96 -27.08
CA ALA A 91 -22.39 24.75 -28.06
C ALA A 91 -22.88 26.05 -27.40
N LEU A 92 -22.35 27.19 -27.81
CA LEU A 92 -22.82 28.47 -27.32
C LEU A 92 -24.21 28.76 -27.89
N GLN A 93 -25.17 28.93 -26.99
CA GLN A 93 -26.52 29.35 -27.32
C GLN A 93 -26.62 30.85 -27.07
N SER A 94 -27.17 31.59 -28.01
CA SER A 94 -27.47 33.00 -27.80
C SER A 94 -28.64 33.12 -26.81
N GLN A 95 -28.36 33.44 -25.58
CA GLN A 95 -29.41 33.68 -24.59
C GLN A 95 -29.43 35.12 -24.11
N THR A 96 -30.58 35.74 -24.30
CA THR A 96 -31.06 36.89 -23.55
C THR A 96 -31.86 36.36 -22.35
N GLY A 97 -31.18 35.84 -21.30
CA GLY A 97 -31.86 35.31 -20.11
C GLY A 97 -30.95 34.42 -19.26
N ASP A 98 -31.42 34.01 -18.11
CA ASP A 98 -30.72 33.35 -17.01
C ASP A 98 -29.58 32.35 -17.39
N ILE A 99 -28.53 32.37 -16.57
CA ILE A 99 -27.37 31.49 -16.70
C ILE A 99 -27.85 30.04 -16.52
N GLU A 100 -27.81 29.24 -17.58
CA GLU A 100 -28.13 27.81 -17.51
C GLU A 100 -26.85 27.03 -17.12
N VAL A 101 -26.90 26.33 -16.00
CA VAL A 101 -25.83 25.41 -15.59
C VAL A 101 -26.11 24.06 -16.20
N ILE A 102 -25.33 23.69 -17.21
CA ILE A 102 -25.38 22.34 -17.77
C ILE A 102 -24.52 21.43 -16.90
N GLN A 103 -25.17 20.60 -16.12
CA GLN A 103 -24.47 19.59 -15.35
C GLN A 103 -24.16 18.40 -16.28
N VAL A 104 -22.90 18.28 -16.70
CA VAL A 104 -22.39 17.06 -17.31
C VAL A 104 -22.05 16.11 -16.18
N VAL A 105 -23.03 15.33 -15.75
CA VAL A 105 -22.83 14.29 -14.75
C VAL A 105 -21.98 13.20 -15.40
N GLY A 106 -20.68 13.28 -15.15
CA GLY A 106 -19.79 12.18 -15.42
C GLY A 106 -20.17 10.99 -14.52
N SER A 107 -20.23 9.78 -15.09
CA SER A 107 -20.39 8.57 -14.27
C SER A 107 -19.13 8.38 -13.40
N PRO A 108 -19.21 8.01 -12.12
CA PRO A 108 -18.05 7.71 -11.30
C PRO A 108 -17.20 6.55 -11.84
N PHE A 109 -17.69 5.88 -12.88
CA PHE A 109 -16.99 4.79 -13.58
C PHE A 109 -16.88 5.12 -15.07
N PHE A 110 -15.85 5.89 -15.46
CA PHE A 110 -15.61 6.19 -16.86
C PHE A 110 -14.73 5.13 -17.52
N ALA A 111 -15.23 4.56 -18.62
CA ALA A 111 -14.41 3.88 -19.60
C ALA A 111 -14.04 4.88 -20.70
N GLN A 112 -12.79 5.24 -20.84
CA GLN A 112 -12.33 6.09 -21.94
C GLN A 112 -12.44 5.35 -23.27
N GLN A 113 -13.15 5.94 -24.23
CA GLN A 113 -13.17 5.43 -25.60
C GLN A 113 -11.81 5.71 -26.26
N GLY A 114 -11.18 4.67 -26.78
CA GLY A 114 -9.93 4.80 -27.55
C GLY A 114 -8.65 4.35 -26.86
N ASN A 115 -8.69 3.96 -25.58
CA ASN A 115 -7.55 3.38 -24.89
C ASN A 115 -7.57 1.84 -24.97
N SER A 116 -6.38 1.24 -25.09
CA SER A 116 -6.20 -0.21 -25.02
C SER A 116 -6.32 -0.78 -23.61
N SER A 117 -6.30 0.08 -22.59
CA SER A 117 -6.47 -0.28 -21.17
C SER A 117 -7.82 0.18 -20.65
N LEU A 118 -8.41 -0.61 -19.75
CA LEU A 118 -9.61 -0.22 -19.01
C LEU A 118 -9.17 0.60 -17.78
N SER A 119 -9.47 1.88 -17.79
CA SER A 119 -9.17 2.79 -16.69
C SER A 119 -10.45 3.12 -15.91
N ASN A 120 -10.33 3.11 -14.58
CA ASN A 120 -11.36 3.54 -13.65
C ASN A 120 -10.74 4.55 -12.67
N SER A 121 -11.48 5.61 -12.33
CA SER A 121 -11.05 6.58 -11.32
C SER A 121 -12.13 6.76 -10.28
N LEU A 122 -11.70 6.93 -9.02
CA LEU A 122 -12.55 7.13 -7.85
C LEU A 122 -12.06 8.38 -7.15
N GLY A 123 -12.94 9.36 -6.96
CA GLY A 123 -12.67 10.55 -6.15
C GLY A 123 -12.89 10.29 -4.66
N SER A 124 -12.39 11.18 -3.83
CA SER A 124 -12.54 11.12 -2.37
C SER A 124 -14.00 11.09 -1.91
N ASP A 125 -14.89 11.81 -2.60
CA ASP A 125 -16.32 11.81 -2.35
C ASP A 125 -16.96 10.42 -2.48
N VAL A 126 -16.52 9.63 -3.45
CA VAL A 126 -16.97 8.25 -3.64
C VAL A 126 -16.37 7.33 -2.58
N VAL A 127 -15.07 7.49 -2.28
CA VAL A 127 -14.38 6.69 -1.27
C VAL A 127 -14.97 6.89 0.13
N GLU A 128 -15.31 8.15 0.48
CA GLU A 128 -15.90 8.50 1.77
C GLU A 128 -17.38 8.08 1.89
N ALA A 129 -18.13 8.06 0.79
CA ALA A 129 -19.54 7.70 0.78
C ALA A 129 -19.81 6.19 0.81
N LEU A 130 -18.84 5.37 0.44
CA LEU A 130 -19.01 3.93 0.35
C LEU A 130 -18.66 3.23 1.67
N PRO A 131 -19.43 2.20 2.08
CA PRO A 131 -19.14 1.41 3.27
C PRO A 131 -18.03 0.39 2.99
N VAL A 132 -16.92 0.86 2.43
CA VAL A 132 -15.69 0.08 2.27
C VAL A 132 -14.81 0.23 3.50
N GLY A 133 -13.92 -0.72 3.74
CA GLY A 133 -12.97 -0.66 4.85
C GLY A 133 -12.05 0.55 4.78
N GLN A 134 -11.25 0.72 5.81
CA GLN A 134 -10.37 1.89 5.98
C GLN A 134 -9.00 1.71 5.32
N THR A 135 -8.75 0.54 4.72
CA THR A 135 -7.47 0.25 4.08
C THR A 135 -7.53 0.57 2.57
N PHE A 136 -6.38 0.89 2.01
CA PHE A 136 -6.23 1.11 0.57
C PHE A 136 -6.72 -0.10 -0.26
N ARG A 137 -6.47 -1.31 0.22
CA ARG A 137 -6.91 -2.56 -0.40
C ARG A 137 -8.43 -2.67 -0.48
N ASP A 138 -9.14 -2.19 0.53
CA ASP A 138 -10.61 -2.25 0.57
C ASP A 138 -11.27 -1.49 -0.57
N MET A 139 -10.64 -0.42 -1.06
CA MET A 139 -11.14 0.30 -2.24
C MET A 139 -11.18 -0.55 -3.50
N LEU A 140 -10.38 -1.61 -3.57
CA LEU A 140 -10.36 -2.53 -4.70
C LEU A 140 -11.60 -3.41 -4.79
N LYS A 141 -12.34 -3.57 -3.70
CA LYS A 141 -13.61 -4.32 -3.64
C LYS A 141 -14.68 -3.73 -4.56
N ILE A 142 -14.63 -2.43 -4.78
CA ILE A 142 -15.62 -1.71 -5.61
C ILE A 142 -15.20 -1.52 -7.05
N VAL A 143 -13.97 -1.91 -7.43
CA VAL A 143 -13.48 -1.72 -8.79
C VAL A 143 -13.94 -2.87 -9.69
N PRO A 144 -14.70 -2.59 -10.76
CA PRO A 144 -15.19 -3.63 -11.65
C PRO A 144 -14.07 -4.45 -12.28
N GLY A 145 -14.19 -5.79 -12.25
CA GLY A 145 -13.23 -6.71 -12.86
C GLY A 145 -11.95 -6.98 -12.04
N VAL A 146 -11.90 -6.53 -10.80
CA VAL A 146 -10.90 -6.96 -9.82
C VAL A 146 -11.45 -8.15 -9.04
N GLN A 147 -10.69 -9.22 -8.98
CA GLN A 147 -10.95 -10.34 -8.07
C GLN A 147 -10.26 -10.04 -6.75
N TYR A 148 -11.05 -9.72 -5.75
CA TYR A 148 -10.56 -9.43 -4.41
C TYR A 148 -10.24 -10.73 -3.65
N THR A 149 -9.21 -10.70 -2.84
CA THR A 149 -8.86 -11.76 -1.89
C THR A 149 -8.31 -11.13 -0.61
N GLU A 150 -8.68 -11.68 0.53
CA GLU A 150 -8.14 -11.31 1.84
C GLU A 150 -6.69 -11.80 2.03
N ASN A 151 -6.21 -12.71 1.19
CA ASN A 151 -4.85 -13.21 1.24
C ASN A 151 -3.85 -12.12 0.86
N GLY A 152 -3.07 -11.63 1.83
CA GLY A 152 -2.09 -10.57 1.64
C GLY A 152 -0.97 -10.92 0.66
N THR A 153 -0.59 -12.20 0.57
CA THR A 153 0.47 -12.68 -0.32
C THR A 153 0.01 -12.81 -1.76
N LEU A 154 -1.19 -13.35 -1.99
CA LEU A 154 -1.75 -13.51 -3.32
C LEU A 154 -2.30 -12.19 -3.86
N GLY A 155 -2.74 -11.30 -2.96
CA GLY A 155 -3.29 -10.00 -3.29
C GLY A 155 -4.54 -10.04 -4.17
N PRO A 156 -5.19 -8.91 -4.39
CA PRO A 156 -6.24 -8.81 -5.40
C PRO A 156 -5.65 -8.95 -6.80
N SER A 157 -6.42 -9.44 -7.76
CA SER A 157 -5.96 -9.67 -9.13
C SER A 157 -6.94 -9.15 -10.19
N ALA A 158 -6.42 -8.75 -11.35
CA ALA A 158 -7.20 -8.36 -12.52
C ALA A 158 -6.51 -8.85 -13.80
N GLY A 159 -6.70 -10.13 -14.13
CA GLY A 159 -6.13 -10.78 -15.32
C GLY A 159 -4.69 -11.28 -15.16
N GLY A 160 -4.08 -11.10 -13.99
CA GLY A 160 -2.74 -11.58 -13.66
C GLY A 160 -2.67 -12.06 -12.22
N SER A 161 -1.48 -12.43 -11.76
CA SER A 161 -1.23 -12.73 -10.33
C SER A 161 -1.15 -11.43 -9.53
N GLY A 162 -1.44 -11.48 -8.22
CA GLY A 162 -1.29 -10.34 -7.31
C GLY A 162 0.12 -9.75 -7.29
N ALA A 163 1.14 -10.56 -7.54
CA ALA A 163 2.54 -10.13 -7.66
C ALA A 163 2.84 -9.32 -8.95
N HIS A 164 1.92 -9.29 -9.91
CA HIS A 164 2.06 -8.52 -11.15
C HIS A 164 1.42 -7.14 -11.09
N ASN A 165 0.90 -6.75 -9.95
CA ASN A 165 0.28 -5.45 -9.75
C ASN A 165 1.34 -4.37 -9.52
N LYS A 166 0.93 -3.12 -9.70
CA LYS A 166 1.72 -1.95 -9.34
C LYS A 166 0.89 -1.01 -8.48
N TYR A 167 1.49 -0.55 -7.39
CA TYR A 167 0.86 0.35 -6.45
C TYR A 167 1.65 1.66 -6.39
N GLY A 168 1.02 2.75 -6.81
CA GLY A 168 1.60 4.09 -6.81
C GLY A 168 0.90 5.01 -5.81
N PHE A 169 1.69 5.81 -5.10
CA PHE A 169 1.21 6.85 -4.20
C PHE A 169 2.00 8.14 -4.46
N ASP A 170 1.32 9.21 -4.91
CA ASP A 170 1.94 10.47 -5.35
C ASP A 170 3.13 10.27 -6.31
N GLY A 171 3.02 9.27 -7.24
CA GLY A 171 4.07 8.93 -8.19
C GLY A 171 5.16 8.00 -7.66
N VAL A 172 5.16 7.70 -6.37
CA VAL A 172 6.07 6.69 -5.78
C VAL A 172 5.52 5.30 -6.01
N ASP A 173 6.34 4.39 -6.50
CA ASP A 173 6.02 2.97 -6.53
C ASP A 173 6.24 2.37 -5.13
N VAL A 174 5.16 2.05 -4.44
CA VAL A 174 5.16 1.48 -3.07
C VAL A 174 5.00 -0.04 -3.09
N SER A 175 5.11 -0.69 -4.24
CA SER A 175 5.18 -2.15 -4.33
C SER A 175 6.51 -2.66 -3.80
N MET A 176 6.51 -3.81 -3.16
CA MET A 176 7.76 -4.49 -2.79
C MET A 176 8.57 -4.86 -4.03
N PRO A 177 9.86 -4.52 -4.12
CA PRO A 177 10.65 -4.71 -5.34
C PRO A 177 10.66 -6.14 -5.86
N LEU A 178 10.80 -7.13 -4.99
CA LEU A 178 10.89 -8.55 -5.37
C LEU A 178 9.52 -9.19 -5.57
N PHE A 179 8.56 -8.88 -4.71
CA PHE A 179 7.29 -9.61 -4.64
C PHE A 179 6.14 -8.92 -5.39
N GLY A 180 6.26 -7.64 -5.71
CA GLY A 180 5.19 -6.86 -6.34
C GLY A 180 3.95 -6.61 -5.44
N ASN A 181 3.96 -7.12 -4.22
CA ASN A 181 2.88 -6.89 -3.26
C ASN A 181 2.91 -5.46 -2.74
N LEU A 182 1.77 -4.99 -2.23
CA LEU A 182 1.72 -3.73 -1.50
C LEU A 182 2.45 -3.88 -0.15
N ALA A 183 3.47 -3.05 0.05
CA ALA A 183 4.32 -3.10 1.24
C ALA A 183 3.56 -2.67 2.50
N SER A 184 2.95 -1.50 2.44
CA SER A 184 2.13 -0.93 3.52
C SER A 184 1.03 -0.09 2.89
N GLU A 185 -0.16 -0.18 3.45
CA GLU A 185 -1.34 0.50 2.92
C GLU A 185 -1.40 1.94 3.45
N PRO A 186 -1.38 2.97 2.58
CA PRO A 186 -1.62 4.33 3.02
C PRO A 186 -3.05 4.49 3.55
N SER A 187 -3.25 5.44 4.46
CA SER A 187 -4.59 5.78 4.94
C SER A 187 -5.48 6.25 3.79
N THR A 188 -6.70 5.74 3.70
CA THR A 188 -7.70 6.21 2.72
C THR A 188 -8.14 7.64 2.99
N HIS A 189 -7.99 8.13 4.23
CA HIS A 189 -8.33 9.50 4.63
C HIS A 189 -7.53 10.56 3.85
N ASP A 190 -6.27 10.26 3.50
CA ASP A 190 -5.39 11.19 2.79
C ASP A 190 -5.59 11.19 1.28
N ILE A 191 -6.46 10.34 0.76
CA ILE A 191 -6.62 10.12 -0.68
C ILE A 191 -7.61 11.12 -1.26
N GLU A 192 -7.19 11.87 -2.27
CA GLU A 192 -8.05 12.73 -3.10
C GLU A 192 -8.65 11.96 -4.26
N MET A 193 -7.80 11.16 -4.94
CA MET A 193 -8.23 10.39 -6.10
C MET A 193 -7.41 9.12 -6.27
N VAL A 194 -8.07 8.07 -6.72
CA VAL A 194 -7.44 6.82 -7.14
C VAL A 194 -7.75 6.58 -8.61
N SER A 195 -6.73 6.33 -9.40
CA SER A 195 -6.86 5.83 -10.77
C SER A 195 -6.35 4.41 -10.85
N MET A 196 -7.10 3.54 -11.50
CA MET A 196 -6.72 2.16 -11.71
C MET A 196 -6.78 1.81 -13.18
N GLU A 197 -5.70 1.24 -13.70
CA GLU A 197 -5.59 0.72 -15.05
C GLU A 197 -5.49 -0.80 -15.06
N ARG A 198 -6.24 -1.44 -15.95
CA ARG A 198 -6.27 -2.89 -16.15
C ARG A 198 -5.99 -3.23 -17.61
N GLY A 199 -5.42 -4.39 -17.86
CA GLY A 199 -5.27 -4.92 -19.22
C GLY A 199 -3.99 -4.61 -19.94
N GLY A 200 -2.93 -4.31 -19.20
CA GLY A 200 -1.57 -4.21 -19.73
C GLY A 200 -0.90 -2.87 -19.49
N ALA A 201 0.42 -2.94 -19.46
CA ALA A 201 1.28 -1.78 -19.24
C ALA A 201 1.30 -0.88 -20.48
N LYS A 202 1.18 0.42 -20.28
CA LYS A 202 1.45 1.40 -21.33
C LYS A 202 2.97 1.55 -21.49
N ALA A 203 3.44 1.73 -22.73
CA ALA A 203 4.86 2.00 -22.99
C ALA A 203 5.28 3.36 -22.41
N VAL A 204 4.37 4.31 -22.38
CA VAL A 204 4.55 5.63 -21.79
C VAL A 204 4.41 5.57 -20.27
N GLY A 205 5.29 6.28 -19.54
CA GLY A 205 5.29 6.31 -18.08
C GLY A 205 5.97 5.11 -17.44
N PHE A 206 6.66 4.27 -18.21
CA PHE A 206 7.42 3.11 -17.73
C PHE A 206 6.61 2.16 -16.82
N ASN A 207 5.30 2.12 -17.01
CA ASN A 207 4.43 1.24 -16.25
C ASN A 207 4.49 -0.19 -16.80
N ARG A 208 5.02 -1.13 -16.02
CA ARG A 208 5.21 -2.54 -16.40
C ARG A 208 4.37 -3.49 -15.53
N SER A 209 3.12 -3.19 -15.33
CA SER A 209 2.24 -4.12 -14.61
C SER A 209 1.69 -5.20 -15.55
N GLY A 210 1.78 -6.45 -15.13
CA GLY A 210 1.12 -7.57 -15.82
C GLY A 210 -0.32 -7.82 -15.33
N GLY A 211 -0.72 -7.17 -14.25
CA GLY A 211 -2.04 -7.20 -13.65
C GLY A 211 -2.75 -5.86 -13.79
N PHE A 212 -2.95 -5.16 -12.69
CA PHE A 212 -3.42 -3.78 -12.68
C PHE A 212 -2.34 -2.82 -12.17
N ALA A 213 -2.46 -1.55 -12.51
CA ALA A 213 -1.71 -0.47 -11.90
C ALA A 213 -2.68 0.48 -11.19
N ILE A 214 -2.42 0.76 -9.91
CA ILE A 214 -3.12 1.78 -9.14
C ILE A 214 -2.20 2.97 -9.01
N ASN A 215 -2.71 4.16 -9.30
CA ASN A 215 -2.06 5.41 -9.02
C ASN A 215 -2.96 6.25 -8.12
N THR A 216 -2.42 6.73 -7.02
CA THR A 216 -3.16 7.45 -5.99
C THR A 216 -2.58 8.82 -5.82
N LYS A 217 -3.45 9.84 -5.78
CA LYS A 217 -3.09 11.22 -5.45
C LYS A 217 -3.59 11.57 -4.07
N SER A 218 -2.70 12.12 -3.23
CA SER A 218 -3.04 12.60 -1.90
C SER A 218 -3.74 13.96 -1.93
N LYS A 219 -4.53 14.23 -0.88
CA LYS A 219 -5.15 15.52 -0.62
C LYS A 219 -4.12 16.63 -0.53
N SER A 220 -4.53 17.83 -0.87
CA SER A 220 -3.73 19.06 -0.81
C SER A 220 -4.49 20.15 -0.05
N GLY A 221 -3.78 21.17 0.41
CA GLY A 221 -4.40 22.37 0.94
C GLY A 221 -5.03 23.23 -0.17
N THR A 222 -5.96 24.09 0.23
CA THR A 222 -6.68 25.03 -0.63
C THR A 222 -6.67 26.43 0.01
N ASN A 223 -7.31 27.42 -0.60
CA ASN A 223 -7.49 28.75 0.00
C ASN A 223 -8.41 28.77 1.22
N GLU A 224 -9.07 27.67 1.52
CA GLU A 224 -9.93 27.54 2.68
C GLU A 224 -9.25 26.71 3.76
N PHE A 225 -9.27 27.18 5.01
CA PHE A 225 -8.89 26.37 6.14
C PHE A 225 -9.93 25.27 6.37
N LYS A 226 -9.49 24.01 6.32
CA LYS A 226 -10.33 22.85 6.59
C LYS A 226 -9.64 22.00 7.64
N GLY A 227 -10.44 21.32 8.45
CA GLY A 227 -9.95 20.36 9.41
C GLY A 227 -11.00 19.34 9.74
N SER A 228 -10.58 18.14 10.04
CA SER A 228 -11.46 17.04 10.46
C SER A 228 -10.81 16.24 11.58
N VAL A 229 -11.65 15.73 12.46
CA VAL A 229 -11.28 14.71 13.44
C VAL A 229 -12.35 13.63 13.36
N GLU A 230 -11.93 12.40 13.12
CA GLU A 230 -12.81 11.26 13.02
C GLU A 230 -12.34 10.19 13.99
N TYR A 231 -13.29 9.58 14.67
CA TYR A 231 -13.10 8.40 15.50
C TYR A 231 -14.05 7.31 15.04
N LYS A 232 -13.48 6.19 14.60
CA LYS A 232 -14.26 5.00 14.21
C LYS A 232 -13.99 3.88 15.17
N ILE A 233 -15.01 3.06 15.38
CA ILE A 233 -14.93 1.85 16.18
C ILE A 233 -15.63 0.71 15.45
N GLU A 234 -14.97 -0.42 15.39
CA GLU A 234 -15.52 -1.69 14.99
C GLU A 234 -15.33 -2.65 16.16
N ASN A 235 -16.42 -3.13 16.70
CA ASN A 235 -16.41 -3.97 17.89
C ASN A 235 -17.21 -5.24 17.59
N LYS A 236 -16.74 -6.37 18.10
CA LYS A 236 -17.40 -7.67 17.94
C LYS A 236 -18.91 -7.65 18.27
N ASN A 237 -19.34 -6.81 19.21
CA ASN A 237 -20.75 -6.71 19.59
C ASN A 237 -21.62 -6.01 18.53
N PHE A 238 -21.02 -5.30 17.57
CA PHE A 238 -21.68 -4.65 16.44
C PHE A 238 -21.55 -5.43 15.14
N SER A 239 -20.75 -6.49 15.13
CA SER A 239 -20.56 -7.36 13.97
C SER A 239 -21.59 -8.48 13.98
N ALA A 240 -22.10 -8.83 12.80
CA ALA A 240 -22.94 -10.01 12.65
C ALA A 240 -22.09 -11.28 12.78
N SER A 241 -22.57 -12.27 13.52
CA SER A 241 -21.90 -13.57 13.57
C SER A 241 -21.94 -14.24 12.20
N PRO A 242 -20.81 -14.75 11.67
CA PRO A 242 -20.81 -15.51 10.44
C PRO A 242 -21.68 -16.77 10.55
N GLU A 243 -22.26 -17.22 9.44
CA GLU A 243 -23.16 -18.39 9.38
C GLU A 243 -22.44 -19.70 9.76
N ASP A 244 -21.12 -19.75 9.62
CA ASP A 244 -20.23 -20.87 9.97
C ASP A 244 -19.74 -20.85 11.43
N GLY A 245 -20.16 -19.89 12.23
CA GLY A 245 -19.99 -19.89 13.69
C GLY A 245 -18.60 -19.54 14.21
N VAL A 246 -17.70 -19.07 13.37
CA VAL A 246 -16.39 -18.53 13.78
C VAL A 246 -16.54 -17.04 14.06
N GLU A 247 -16.71 -16.67 15.32
CA GLU A 247 -16.73 -15.25 15.71
C GLU A 247 -15.33 -14.65 15.60
N GLU A 248 -15.20 -13.55 14.85
CA GLU A 248 -14.01 -12.69 14.95
C GLU A 248 -14.09 -11.91 16.27
N ASP A 249 -13.27 -12.28 17.23
CA ASP A 249 -13.17 -11.60 18.52
C ASP A 249 -12.11 -10.48 18.44
N THR A 250 -12.37 -9.50 17.57
CA THR A 250 -11.44 -8.40 17.29
C THR A 250 -12.15 -7.06 17.51
N ASP A 251 -11.52 -6.19 18.28
CA ASP A 251 -11.91 -4.79 18.43
C ASP A 251 -10.93 -3.91 17.65
N LYS A 252 -11.46 -3.02 16.80
CA LYS A 252 -10.67 -2.09 16.01
C LYS A 252 -11.12 -0.66 16.28
N THR A 253 -10.17 0.23 16.44
CA THR A 253 -10.42 1.66 16.55
C THR A 253 -9.53 2.44 15.61
N TRP A 254 -10.01 3.56 15.10
CA TRP A 254 -9.26 4.47 14.26
C TRP A 254 -9.46 5.90 14.74
N ILE A 255 -8.35 6.57 14.98
CA ILE A 255 -8.33 8.03 15.16
C ILE A 255 -7.71 8.63 13.91
N THR A 256 -8.43 9.52 13.26
CA THR A 256 -7.94 10.24 12.10
C THR A 256 -8.13 11.72 12.33
N ALA A 257 -7.12 12.51 12.07
CA ALA A 257 -7.21 13.96 12.14
C ALA A 257 -6.51 14.59 10.94
N SER A 258 -7.07 15.66 10.39
CA SER A 258 -6.40 16.42 9.34
C SER A 258 -6.63 17.91 9.47
N VAL A 259 -5.69 18.68 8.94
CA VAL A 259 -5.77 20.14 8.83
C VAL A 259 -5.14 20.57 7.50
N SER A 260 -5.77 21.53 6.83
CA SER A 260 -5.27 22.08 5.58
C SER A 260 -5.65 23.55 5.44
N GLY A 261 -4.93 24.28 4.59
CA GLY A 261 -5.24 25.67 4.32
C GLY A 261 -4.10 26.40 3.58
N PRO A 262 -4.25 27.70 3.34
CA PRO A 262 -3.21 28.52 2.75
C PRO A 262 -2.17 28.93 3.81
N LEU A 263 -0.88 28.85 3.46
CA LEU A 263 0.19 29.59 4.12
C LEU A 263 0.37 30.96 3.48
N ILE A 264 0.18 31.02 2.16
CA ILE A 264 0.10 32.25 1.34
C ILE A 264 -1.09 32.05 0.42
N GLU A 265 -2.09 32.92 0.54
CA GLU A 265 -3.28 32.89 -0.32
C GLU A 265 -2.89 32.84 -1.80
N ASP A 266 -3.59 32.03 -2.57
CA ASP A 266 -3.39 31.78 -4.00
C ASP A 266 -2.02 31.19 -4.41
N GLN A 267 -1.09 30.91 -3.46
CA GLN A 267 0.26 30.49 -3.83
C GLN A 267 0.78 29.30 -3.09
N LEU A 268 0.70 29.27 -1.76
CA LEU A 268 1.33 28.22 -0.96
C LEU A 268 0.33 27.62 0.03
N PHE A 269 0.16 26.32 -0.08
CA PHE A 269 -0.83 25.56 0.69
C PHE A 269 -0.16 24.44 1.45
N PHE A 270 -0.79 24.05 2.56
CA PHE A 270 -0.38 22.90 3.33
C PHE A 270 -1.55 21.96 3.57
N TYR A 271 -1.23 20.69 3.70
CA TYR A 271 -2.08 19.64 4.22
C TYR A 271 -1.27 18.83 5.22
N GLY A 272 -1.86 18.46 6.36
CA GLY A 272 -1.26 17.59 7.35
C GLY A 272 -2.29 16.69 7.96
N SER A 273 -1.92 15.43 8.21
CA SER A 273 -2.80 14.44 8.82
C SER A 273 -2.08 13.51 9.78
N TYR A 274 -2.88 12.93 10.67
CA TYR A 274 -2.55 11.83 11.56
C TYR A 274 -3.56 10.71 11.39
N TYR A 275 -3.08 9.48 11.33
CA TYR A 275 -3.89 8.26 11.28
C TYR A 275 -3.35 7.23 12.27
N GLY A 276 -4.17 6.85 13.25
CA GLY A 276 -3.81 5.93 14.32
C GLY A 276 -4.82 4.80 14.47
N PRO A 277 -4.69 3.70 13.70
CA PRO A 277 -5.47 2.48 13.92
C PRO A 277 -4.89 1.67 15.08
N GLU A 278 -5.77 1.15 15.91
CA GLU A 278 -5.46 0.17 16.94
C GLU A 278 -6.36 -1.05 16.74
N GLU A 279 -5.77 -2.24 16.75
CA GLU A 279 -6.49 -3.50 16.66
C GLU A 279 -6.11 -4.38 17.85
N LYS A 280 -7.12 -4.93 18.52
CA LYS A 280 -6.97 -5.89 19.62
C LYS A 280 -7.88 -7.08 19.37
N GLY A 281 -7.33 -8.26 19.47
CA GLY A 281 -8.08 -9.51 19.35
C GLY A 281 -7.81 -10.43 20.51
N SER A 282 -8.80 -11.24 20.89
CA SER A 282 -8.55 -12.33 21.82
C SER A 282 -7.71 -13.39 21.13
N ASN A 283 -6.67 -13.82 21.78
CA ASN A 283 -5.93 -14.97 21.33
C ASN A 283 -6.69 -16.26 21.62
N LYS A 284 -6.30 -17.29 20.92
CA LYS A 284 -6.87 -18.63 21.04
C LYS A 284 -6.62 -19.21 22.43
N VAL A 285 -7.45 -20.14 22.82
CA VAL A 285 -7.13 -21.06 23.90
C VAL A 285 -6.33 -22.19 23.30
N THR A 286 -5.09 -22.36 23.75
CA THR A 286 -4.22 -23.47 23.34
C THR A 286 -4.33 -24.64 24.32
N ALA A 287 -3.65 -25.74 24.03
CA ALA A 287 -3.54 -26.86 24.94
C ALA A 287 -2.93 -26.49 26.30
N TYR A 288 -2.16 -25.41 26.35
CA TYR A 288 -1.57 -24.83 27.59
C TYR A 288 -2.49 -23.84 28.31
N GLY A 289 -3.65 -23.52 27.74
CA GLY A 289 -4.60 -22.56 28.33
C GLY A 289 -4.76 -21.29 27.49
N PRO A 290 -5.42 -20.27 28.08
CA PRO A 290 -5.62 -18.99 27.38
C PRO A 290 -4.31 -18.26 27.15
N THR A 291 -4.15 -17.72 25.95
CA THR A 291 -2.97 -16.94 25.56
C THR A 291 -3.24 -15.41 25.69
N LYS A 292 -2.19 -14.60 25.61
CA LYS A 292 -2.29 -13.15 25.61
C LYS A 292 -3.04 -12.64 24.37
N ALA A 293 -3.65 -11.45 24.49
CA ALA A 293 -4.33 -10.83 23.38
C ALA A 293 -3.36 -10.41 22.28
N TYR A 294 -3.76 -10.60 21.04
CA TYR A 294 -3.13 -9.97 19.90
C TYR A 294 -3.34 -8.46 19.94
N LYS A 295 -2.31 -7.71 19.57
CA LYS A 295 -2.35 -6.26 19.50
C LYS A 295 -1.59 -5.76 18.25
N SER A 296 -2.17 -4.78 17.56
CA SER A 296 -1.53 -4.04 16.48
C SER A 296 -1.81 -2.56 16.68
N ASP A 297 -0.76 -1.77 16.76
CA ASP A 297 -0.81 -0.30 16.87
C ASP A 297 -0.06 0.30 15.68
N ARG A 298 -0.60 1.36 15.09
CA ARG A 298 0.06 2.11 14.03
C ARG A 298 -0.09 3.61 14.26
N ASP A 299 1.01 4.32 14.10
CA ASP A 299 1.05 5.77 14.04
C ASP A 299 1.52 6.20 12.65
N GLU A 300 0.71 6.99 11.96
CA GLU A 300 1.05 7.51 10.64
C GLU A 300 0.86 9.02 10.61
N TYR A 301 1.88 9.72 10.14
CA TYR A 301 1.90 11.16 9.90
C TYR A 301 2.12 11.43 8.43
N PHE A 302 1.32 12.31 7.86
CA PHE A 302 1.48 12.76 6.49
C PHE A 302 1.47 14.28 6.43
N GLY A 303 2.38 14.86 5.64
CA GLY A 303 2.45 16.28 5.39
C GLY A 303 2.73 16.57 3.92
N LYS A 304 2.04 17.59 3.37
CA LYS A 304 2.21 18.04 1.99
C LYS A 304 2.19 19.55 1.88
N LEU A 305 3.11 20.08 1.10
CA LEU A 305 3.12 21.48 0.66
C LEU A 305 2.86 21.52 -0.84
N THR A 306 1.97 22.41 -1.26
CA THR A 306 1.67 22.68 -2.67
C THR A 306 1.97 24.14 -2.94
N TRP A 307 2.89 24.40 -3.85
CA TRP A 307 3.33 25.77 -4.20
C TRP A 307 3.09 26.07 -5.68
N ALA A 308 2.29 27.11 -5.94
CA ALA A 308 1.96 27.62 -7.25
C ALA A 308 2.40 29.09 -7.37
N PRO A 309 3.71 29.40 -7.51
CA PRO A 309 4.21 30.77 -7.54
C PRO A 309 3.73 31.55 -8.76
N THR A 310 3.47 30.86 -9.87
CA THR A 310 2.91 31.40 -11.11
C THR A 310 1.77 30.51 -11.58
N ASP A 311 1.03 30.96 -12.59
CA ASP A 311 -0.07 30.17 -13.16
C ASP A 311 0.43 28.94 -13.93
N ASP A 312 1.71 28.94 -14.34
CA ASP A 312 2.32 27.90 -15.17
C ASP A 312 3.15 26.90 -14.36
N LEU A 313 3.50 27.18 -13.10
CA LEU A 313 4.36 26.35 -12.27
C LEU A 313 3.61 25.81 -11.05
N LEU A 314 3.58 24.50 -10.90
CA LEU A 314 3.06 23.80 -9.73
C LEU A 314 4.14 22.88 -9.16
N LEU A 315 4.41 23.00 -7.87
CA LEU A 315 5.37 22.19 -7.13
C LEU A 315 4.68 21.56 -5.92
N ASN A 316 4.96 20.30 -5.65
CA ASN A 316 4.50 19.57 -4.48
C ASN A 316 5.70 18.97 -3.74
N LEU A 317 5.66 19.06 -2.44
CA LEU A 317 6.58 18.41 -1.53
C LEU A 317 5.77 17.62 -0.51
N SER A 318 5.96 16.32 -0.40
CA SER A 318 5.26 15.52 0.60
C SER A 318 6.19 14.57 1.36
N TYR A 319 5.80 14.27 2.58
CA TYR A 319 6.47 13.32 3.45
C TYR A 319 5.45 12.53 4.24
N ARG A 320 5.64 11.20 4.26
CA ARG A 320 4.85 10.25 5.05
C ARG A 320 5.78 9.45 5.92
N ASP A 321 5.42 9.32 7.20
CA ASP A 321 6.08 8.47 8.19
C ASP A 321 5.02 7.59 8.84
N SER A 322 5.20 6.28 8.78
CA SER A 322 4.27 5.31 9.34
C SER A 322 5.06 4.25 10.11
N ASP A 323 4.70 4.03 11.35
CA ASP A 323 5.27 3.01 12.22
C ASP A 323 4.17 2.12 12.78
N ARG A 324 4.29 0.80 12.57
CA ARG A 324 3.35 -0.22 13.03
C ARG A 324 4.08 -1.24 13.88
N VAL A 325 3.49 -1.59 15.02
CA VAL A 325 3.98 -2.64 15.91
C VAL A 325 2.85 -3.64 16.18
N GLU A 326 3.14 -4.91 15.94
CA GLU A 326 2.24 -6.01 16.25
C GLU A 326 2.88 -6.94 17.27
N THR A 327 2.06 -7.52 18.16
CA THR A 327 2.46 -8.48 19.19
C THR A 327 1.41 -9.56 19.37
N GLY A 328 1.78 -10.71 19.93
CA GLY A 328 0.85 -11.77 20.29
C GLY A 328 0.36 -12.65 19.13
N ARG A 329 1.06 -12.63 17.99
CA ARG A 329 0.75 -13.52 16.84
C ARG A 329 1.55 -14.83 16.89
N SER A 330 1.27 -15.68 15.93
CA SER A 330 2.04 -16.91 15.61
C SER A 330 2.07 -17.96 16.71
N ILE A 331 1.03 -18.04 17.55
CA ILE A 331 0.88 -19.09 18.55
C ILE A 331 0.09 -20.26 17.96
N GLY A 332 0.68 -21.45 17.94
CA GLY A 332 0.03 -22.68 17.51
C GLY A 332 -0.91 -23.25 18.57
N GLU A 333 -1.76 -24.20 18.16
CA GLU A 333 -2.75 -24.86 19.04
C GLU A 333 -2.11 -25.56 20.24
N PHE A 334 -0.91 -26.11 20.07
CA PHE A 334 -0.15 -26.84 21.09
C PHE A 334 1.07 -26.06 21.59
N GLU A 335 0.96 -24.74 21.68
CA GLU A 335 2.07 -23.88 22.07
C GLU A 335 1.73 -23.02 23.28
N THR A 336 2.78 -22.67 24.04
CA THR A 336 2.68 -21.73 25.15
C THR A 336 2.59 -20.29 24.66
N ASP A 337 2.06 -19.41 25.49
CA ASP A 337 1.96 -17.97 25.23
C ASP A 337 3.31 -17.30 24.93
N SER A 338 4.39 -17.84 25.46
CA SER A 338 5.75 -17.30 25.32
C SER A 338 6.35 -17.45 23.91
N VAL A 339 5.82 -18.38 23.10
CA VAL A 339 6.32 -18.58 21.72
C VAL A 339 5.72 -17.60 20.72
N SER A 340 4.95 -16.63 21.18
CA SER A 340 4.39 -15.61 20.32
C SER A 340 5.43 -14.75 19.65
N ALA A 341 5.08 -14.25 18.49
CA ALA A 341 5.85 -13.27 17.74
C ALA A 341 4.94 -12.10 17.31
N GLY A 342 5.57 -11.01 16.98
CA GLY A 342 4.95 -9.86 16.37
C GLY A 342 5.62 -9.47 15.06
N ASP A 343 5.29 -8.30 14.59
CA ASP A 343 5.90 -7.66 13.43
C ASP A 343 6.09 -6.17 13.71
N GLN A 344 7.17 -5.61 13.21
CA GLN A 344 7.38 -4.18 13.19
C GLN A 344 7.55 -3.73 11.75
N ALA A 345 6.82 -2.70 11.34
CA ALA A 345 6.90 -2.17 9.99
C ALA A 345 6.96 -0.64 10.02
N THR A 346 8.07 -0.10 9.56
CA THR A 346 8.30 1.35 9.43
C THR A 346 8.35 1.71 7.95
N GLN A 347 7.54 2.68 7.51
CA GLN A 347 7.52 3.17 6.14
C GLN A 347 7.76 4.66 6.11
N LYS A 348 8.71 5.09 5.27
CA LYS A 348 8.97 6.51 5.00
C LYS A 348 8.90 6.76 3.51
N ILE A 349 8.09 7.73 3.11
CA ILE A 349 7.93 8.13 1.72
C ILE A 349 8.21 9.62 1.62
N PHE A 350 9.17 9.99 0.79
CA PHE A 350 9.44 11.36 0.42
C PHE A 350 9.15 11.55 -1.05
N THR A 351 8.44 12.63 -1.40
CA THR A 351 8.15 12.97 -2.79
C THR A 351 8.36 14.46 -3.02
N PHE A 352 9.05 14.78 -4.11
CA PHE A 352 9.11 16.12 -4.66
C PHE A 352 8.76 16.05 -6.13
N ASP A 353 7.59 16.55 -6.49
CA ASP A 353 7.08 16.56 -7.85
C ASP A 353 6.75 17.98 -8.31
N GLY A 354 6.80 18.17 -9.61
CA GLY A 354 6.43 19.46 -10.17
C GLY A 354 6.10 19.38 -11.65
N SER A 355 5.40 20.41 -12.10
CA SER A 355 5.02 20.58 -13.48
C SER A 355 5.11 22.03 -13.91
N TYR A 356 5.57 22.25 -15.14
CA TYR A 356 5.72 23.58 -15.74
C TYR A 356 5.11 23.61 -17.14
N ILE A 357 4.28 24.61 -17.41
CA ILE A 357 3.68 24.83 -18.73
C ILE A 357 4.58 25.77 -19.53
N LEU A 358 5.14 25.27 -20.61
CA LEU A 358 5.99 25.97 -21.56
C LEU A 358 5.16 26.44 -22.77
N GLY A 359 4.25 27.40 -22.53
CA GLY A 359 3.30 27.88 -23.54
C GLY A 359 2.14 26.89 -23.78
N ASP A 360 1.38 27.07 -24.86
CA ASP A 360 0.07 26.46 -25.07
C ASP A 360 0.10 24.93 -25.30
N TYR A 361 1.26 24.38 -25.69
CA TYR A 361 1.36 23.00 -26.21
C TYR A 361 2.43 22.15 -25.56
N THR A 362 3.23 22.72 -24.69
CA THR A 362 4.37 22.00 -24.10
C THR A 362 4.28 22.02 -22.60
N THR A 363 4.42 20.86 -21.99
CA THR A 363 4.49 20.71 -20.54
C THR A 363 5.74 19.93 -20.17
N LEU A 364 6.38 20.34 -19.08
CA LEU A 364 7.50 19.68 -18.46
C LEU A 364 7.05 19.19 -17.09
N SER A 365 7.31 17.94 -16.76
CA SER A 365 7.05 17.39 -15.44
C SER A 365 8.25 16.65 -14.91
N PHE A 366 8.44 16.65 -13.59
CA PHE A 366 9.45 15.88 -12.92
C PHE A 366 8.91 15.26 -11.63
N ASN A 367 9.53 14.16 -11.21
CA ASN A 367 9.20 13.50 -9.96
C ASN A 367 10.48 12.90 -9.35
N ILE A 368 10.72 13.18 -8.08
CA ILE A 368 11.84 12.67 -7.27
C ILE A 368 11.25 11.99 -6.06
N ASN A 369 11.55 10.72 -5.89
CA ASN A 369 10.97 9.91 -4.83
C ASN A 369 12.03 9.16 -4.07
N LYS A 370 11.76 9.00 -2.77
CA LYS A 370 12.45 8.06 -1.91
C LYS A 370 11.42 7.25 -1.12
N PHE A 371 11.56 5.94 -1.16
CA PHE A 371 10.72 4.99 -0.46
C PHE A 371 11.61 4.07 0.39
N ASP A 372 11.46 4.16 1.71
CA ASP A 372 12.11 3.29 2.69
C ASP A 372 11.03 2.50 3.42
N TYR A 373 11.05 1.17 3.31
CA TYR A 373 10.17 0.28 4.05
C TYR A 373 10.99 -0.77 4.78
N LYS A 374 10.91 -0.75 6.09
CA LYS A 374 11.59 -1.71 6.96
C LYS A 374 10.55 -2.53 7.67
N THR A 375 10.65 -3.84 7.57
CA THR A 375 9.75 -4.75 8.26
C THR A 375 10.53 -5.86 8.91
N GLY A 376 10.05 -6.36 10.04
CA GLY A 376 10.70 -7.42 10.75
C GLY A 376 9.75 -8.22 11.62
N GLY A 377 9.71 -9.54 11.38
CA GLY A 377 9.15 -10.49 12.33
C GLY A 377 10.05 -10.53 13.57
N LYS A 378 9.46 -10.26 14.72
CA LYS A 378 10.16 -10.15 15.99
C LYS A 378 9.54 -11.06 17.05
N PRO A 379 10.35 -11.88 17.77
CA PRO A 379 9.86 -12.58 18.95
C PRO A 379 9.34 -11.61 20.01
N ASP A 380 8.19 -11.92 20.63
CA ASP A 380 7.71 -11.12 21.77
C ASP A 380 8.55 -11.35 23.03
N VAL A 381 9.19 -12.52 23.14
CA VAL A 381 10.16 -12.84 24.18
C VAL A 381 11.55 -12.92 23.55
N GLU A 382 12.39 -11.96 23.87
CA GLU A 382 13.77 -11.90 23.40
C GLU A 382 14.70 -12.64 24.36
N LEU A 383 15.50 -13.55 23.84
CA LEU A 383 16.46 -14.33 24.62
C LEU A 383 17.86 -13.73 24.48
N SER A 384 18.55 -13.56 25.61
CA SER A 384 19.92 -13.02 25.65
C SER A 384 21.00 -14.08 25.49
N VAL A 385 20.61 -15.35 25.45
CA VAL A 385 21.54 -16.48 25.31
C VAL A 385 22.06 -16.55 23.89
N VAL A 386 23.38 -16.66 23.74
CA VAL A 386 24.02 -16.85 22.43
C VAL A 386 24.49 -18.30 22.35
N PRO A 387 24.10 -19.05 21.30
CA PRO A 387 24.58 -20.41 21.11
C PRO A 387 26.08 -20.42 20.84
N GLU A 388 26.79 -21.32 21.50
CA GLU A 388 28.21 -21.57 21.27
C GLU A 388 28.42 -22.98 20.74
N LEU A 389 29.25 -23.13 19.73
CA LEU A 389 29.57 -24.42 19.12
C LEU A 389 30.18 -25.36 20.19
N GLY A 390 29.61 -26.54 20.35
CA GLY A 390 30.05 -27.51 21.34
C GLY A 390 29.62 -27.26 22.79
N ALA A 391 28.79 -26.21 23.03
CA ALA A 391 28.18 -26.01 24.34
C ALA A 391 27.06 -27.04 24.58
N SER A 392 26.86 -27.44 25.81
CA SER A 392 25.74 -28.32 26.19
C SER A 392 24.47 -27.48 26.41
N LEU A 393 23.32 -28.04 26.00
CA LEU A 393 22.02 -27.48 26.32
C LEU A 393 21.80 -27.51 27.86
N ASP A 394 21.31 -26.40 28.40
CA ASP A 394 20.84 -26.35 29.79
C ASP A 394 19.42 -26.94 29.86
N ILE A 395 19.32 -28.25 30.00
CA ILE A 395 18.04 -29.00 30.07
C ILE A 395 17.16 -28.48 31.22
N ALA A 396 17.75 -27.91 32.26
CA ALA A 396 17.00 -27.34 33.36
C ALA A 396 16.31 -26.01 33.02
N ASN A 397 16.74 -25.30 31.99
CA ASN A 397 16.21 -23.98 31.59
C ASN A 397 16.04 -23.87 30.06
N LEU A 398 15.54 -24.92 29.40
CA LEU A 398 15.34 -24.97 27.94
C LEU A 398 14.44 -23.83 27.42
N ASP A 399 13.43 -23.44 28.20
CA ASP A 399 12.53 -22.33 27.91
C ASP A 399 13.23 -20.96 27.83
N GLN A 400 14.45 -20.86 28.37
CA GLN A 400 15.30 -19.66 28.30
C GLN A 400 16.35 -19.75 27.18
N MET A 401 16.43 -20.88 26.47
CA MET A 401 17.44 -21.09 25.44
C MET A 401 16.94 -20.83 24.04
N GLY A 402 15.70 -21.22 23.72
CA GLY A 402 15.10 -21.08 22.39
C GLY A 402 13.67 -21.59 22.38
N TYR A 403 13.13 -21.84 21.18
CA TYR A 403 11.94 -22.63 20.99
C TYR A 403 12.31 -24.12 21.12
N PHE A 404 11.50 -24.91 21.80
CA PHE A 404 11.65 -26.35 21.75
C PHE A 404 10.30 -27.06 21.80
N ASN A 405 10.23 -28.26 21.14
CA ASN A 405 9.10 -29.13 21.31
C ASN A 405 9.35 -30.10 22.50
N VAL A 406 8.37 -30.17 23.39
CA VAL A 406 8.41 -31.16 24.50
C VAL A 406 8.37 -32.57 23.89
N PRO A 407 9.31 -33.48 24.21
CA PRO A 407 9.34 -34.79 23.61
C PRO A 407 8.09 -35.62 23.92
N ASP A 408 7.72 -36.52 23.02
CA ASP A 408 6.79 -37.62 23.30
C ASP A 408 7.58 -38.83 23.83
N LEU A 409 6.91 -39.68 24.60
CA LEU A 409 7.52 -40.95 25.05
C LEU A 409 7.59 -41.93 23.87
N LEU A 410 8.68 -42.63 23.78
CA LEU A 410 8.81 -43.79 22.88
C LEU A 410 7.96 -44.94 23.38
N GLU A 411 7.39 -45.70 22.46
CA GLU A 411 6.66 -46.92 22.76
C GLU A 411 7.58 -47.93 23.50
N PRO A 412 7.07 -48.68 24.47
CA PRO A 412 7.86 -49.62 25.23
C PRO A 412 8.58 -50.68 24.40
N SER A 413 8.11 -50.91 23.17
CA SER A 413 8.73 -51.84 22.20
C SER A 413 9.94 -51.27 21.48
N ASN A 414 10.17 -49.94 21.57
CA ASN A 414 11.34 -49.29 21.00
C ASN A 414 12.58 -49.63 21.86
N ALA A 415 13.70 -49.98 21.19
CA ALA A 415 14.94 -50.38 21.85
C ALA A 415 15.52 -49.25 22.74
N ASP A 416 15.30 -47.99 22.37
CA ASP A 416 15.84 -46.81 23.03
C ASP A 416 14.92 -46.28 24.15
N ALA A 417 13.69 -46.82 24.27
CA ALA A 417 12.71 -46.35 25.25
C ALA A 417 13.24 -46.37 26.70
N ALA A 418 14.02 -47.35 27.06
CA ALA A 418 14.57 -47.48 28.41
C ALA A 418 15.57 -46.36 28.76
N THR A 419 16.27 -45.83 27.76
CA THR A 419 17.26 -44.77 27.94
C THR A 419 16.63 -43.38 27.75
N PHE A 420 15.78 -43.20 26.74
CA PHE A 420 15.19 -41.93 26.37
C PHE A 420 14.02 -41.51 27.27
N ASN A 421 13.08 -42.42 27.55
CA ASN A 421 11.84 -42.08 28.25
C ASN A 421 12.01 -41.46 29.63
N PRO A 422 13.00 -41.81 30.47
CA PRO A 422 13.18 -41.14 31.74
C PRO A 422 13.51 -39.66 31.62
N GLY A 423 14.32 -39.28 30.62
CA GLY A 423 14.64 -37.89 30.32
C GLY A 423 13.45 -37.13 29.71
N ALA A 424 12.76 -37.76 28.74
CA ALA A 424 11.57 -37.26 28.14
C ALA A 424 10.44 -37.04 29.17
N GLN A 425 10.24 -37.97 30.08
CA GLN A 425 9.24 -37.84 31.16
C GLN A 425 9.56 -36.62 32.07
N ALA A 426 10.81 -36.38 32.39
CA ALA A 426 11.20 -35.21 33.18
C ALA A 426 10.90 -33.88 32.48
N LEU A 427 11.02 -33.85 31.15
CA LEU A 427 10.62 -32.67 30.36
C LEU A 427 9.09 -32.54 30.25
N ILE A 428 8.38 -33.64 30.08
CA ILE A 428 6.91 -33.68 30.08
C ILE A 428 6.37 -33.22 31.44
N ASP A 429 6.96 -33.70 32.56
CA ASP A 429 6.54 -33.30 33.91
C ASP A 429 6.70 -31.80 34.15
N ARG A 430 7.65 -31.17 33.49
CA ARG A 430 7.92 -29.73 33.64
C ARG A 430 7.21 -28.86 32.64
N TYR A 431 7.13 -29.29 31.40
CA TYR A 431 6.73 -28.46 30.26
C TYR A 431 5.54 -28.99 29.45
N GLY A 432 5.06 -30.20 29.79
CA GLY A 432 3.93 -30.84 29.12
C GLY A 432 2.60 -30.09 29.36
N TYR A 433 1.63 -30.37 28.54
CA TYR A 433 0.26 -29.89 28.71
C TYR A 433 -0.69 -31.04 29.16
N SER A 434 -1.85 -30.68 29.70
CA SER A 434 -2.84 -31.67 30.16
C SER A 434 -3.80 -32.02 29.04
N GLU A 435 -3.80 -33.27 28.60
CA GLU A 435 -4.78 -33.82 27.67
C GLU A 435 -5.61 -34.91 28.40
N ASN A 436 -6.92 -34.69 28.53
CA ASN A 436 -7.82 -35.55 29.27
C ASN A 436 -7.36 -35.90 30.71
N GLY A 437 -6.70 -34.96 31.37
CA GLY A 437 -6.18 -35.12 32.73
C GLY A 437 -4.86 -35.87 32.83
N VAL A 438 -4.23 -36.19 31.71
CA VAL A 438 -2.90 -36.81 31.63
C VAL A 438 -1.91 -35.78 31.11
N LEU A 439 -0.75 -35.68 31.73
CA LEU A 439 0.33 -34.81 31.29
C LEU A 439 0.99 -35.41 30.04
N THR A 440 1.04 -34.64 28.95
CA THR A 440 1.40 -35.10 27.61
C THR A 440 2.52 -34.24 27.02
N GLY A 441 3.38 -34.87 26.23
CA GLY A 441 4.40 -34.17 25.44
C GLY A 441 3.89 -33.62 24.13
N GLY A 442 4.79 -33.28 23.24
CA GLY A 442 4.50 -32.83 21.87
C GLY A 442 4.17 -31.35 21.71
N GLY A 443 4.07 -30.60 22.80
CA GLY A 443 3.80 -29.16 22.74
C GLY A 443 5.06 -28.32 22.48
N GLY A 444 4.86 -27.06 22.02
CA GLY A 444 5.92 -26.09 21.80
C GLY A 444 6.04 -25.09 22.96
N VAL A 445 7.25 -24.89 23.44
CA VAL A 445 7.57 -24.05 24.61
C VAL A 445 8.81 -23.21 24.34
N GLY A 446 9.04 -22.20 25.17
CA GLY A 446 10.17 -21.29 25.08
C GLY A 446 9.79 -19.98 24.42
N ALA A 447 10.55 -19.52 23.45
CA ALA A 447 10.29 -18.29 22.73
C ALA A 447 10.26 -18.53 21.21
N TYR A 448 9.64 -17.64 20.47
CA TYR A 448 9.69 -17.72 19.00
C TYR A 448 11.14 -17.74 18.50
N TYR A 449 11.45 -18.63 17.58
CA TYR A 449 12.81 -19.09 17.30
C TYR A 449 13.67 -18.13 16.46
N GLN A 450 13.07 -17.14 15.79
CA GLN A 450 13.79 -16.38 14.76
C GLN A 450 13.35 -14.91 14.68
N TYR A 451 14.31 -14.03 14.36
CA TYR A 451 14.08 -12.71 13.81
C TYR A 451 14.14 -12.79 12.28
N ASN A 452 13.23 -12.09 11.60
CA ASN A 452 13.16 -12.07 10.14
C ASN A 452 12.96 -10.62 9.67
N ASN A 453 14.07 -9.90 9.46
CA ASN A 453 14.05 -8.52 9.00
C ASN A 453 14.14 -8.49 7.47
N GLN A 454 13.24 -7.76 6.85
CA GLN A 454 13.23 -7.57 5.41
C GLN A 454 12.99 -6.08 5.10
N ASN A 455 13.99 -5.44 4.53
CA ASN A 455 13.98 -4.02 4.26
C ASN A 455 13.96 -3.80 2.74
N PHE A 456 13.19 -2.81 2.31
CA PHE A 456 13.04 -2.44 0.91
C PHE A 456 13.30 -0.96 0.75
N PHE A 457 14.16 -0.60 -0.19
CA PHE A 457 14.49 0.78 -0.50
C PHE A 457 14.27 1.02 -1.98
N ARG A 458 13.80 2.20 -2.33
CA ARG A 458 13.68 2.62 -3.73
C ARG A 458 13.88 4.11 -3.84
N ASP A 459 14.86 4.49 -4.62
CA ASP A 459 15.08 5.86 -5.06
C ASP A 459 14.68 5.98 -6.54
N SER A 460 13.95 7.01 -6.90
CA SER A 460 13.59 7.22 -8.29
C SER A 460 13.56 8.70 -8.68
N PHE A 461 13.91 8.94 -9.93
CA PHE A 461 13.83 10.23 -10.59
C PHE A 461 13.17 10.04 -11.95
N GLU A 462 12.22 10.90 -12.27
CA GLU A 462 11.55 10.92 -13.56
C GLU A 462 11.47 12.35 -14.08
N LEU A 463 11.73 12.52 -15.37
CA LEU A 463 11.58 13.78 -16.09
C LEU A 463 10.83 13.50 -17.38
N ALA A 464 9.79 14.25 -17.68
CA ALA A 464 9.00 14.07 -18.88
C ALA A 464 8.67 15.41 -19.53
N LEU A 465 8.67 15.42 -20.86
CA LEU A 465 8.26 16.54 -21.71
C LEU A 465 7.18 16.05 -22.65
N ASP A 466 6.07 16.75 -22.62
CA ASP A 466 4.93 16.54 -23.50
C ASP A 466 4.75 17.71 -24.43
N HIS A 467 4.58 17.41 -25.73
CA HIS A 467 4.37 18.42 -26.74
C HIS A 467 3.26 18.00 -27.69
N GLU A 468 2.31 18.90 -27.94
CA GLU A 468 1.23 18.68 -28.87
C GLU A 468 1.44 19.49 -30.16
N ILE A 469 1.38 18.80 -31.29
CA ILE A 469 1.36 19.41 -32.62
C ILE A 469 -0.07 19.29 -33.15
N ILE A 470 -0.73 20.41 -33.29
CA ILE A 470 -2.12 20.47 -33.77
C ILE A 470 -2.14 20.83 -35.25
N GLY A 471 -2.56 19.89 -36.08
CA GLY A 471 -2.85 20.12 -37.49
C GLY A 471 -4.35 20.31 -37.74
N ASN A 472 -4.74 20.59 -38.98
CA ASN A 472 -6.15 20.87 -39.33
C ASN A 472 -7.10 19.69 -39.08
N GLU A 473 -6.61 18.45 -39.15
CA GLU A 473 -7.43 17.23 -39.00
C GLU A 473 -6.83 16.24 -37.98
N LEU A 474 -5.58 16.43 -37.59
CA LEU A 474 -4.85 15.50 -36.73
C LEU A 474 -4.16 16.24 -35.59
N VAL A 475 -4.18 15.62 -34.43
CA VAL A 475 -3.38 16.05 -33.26
C VAL A 475 -2.31 15.00 -33.04
N HIS A 476 -1.06 15.39 -33.06
CA HIS A 476 0.07 14.55 -32.69
C HIS A 476 0.51 14.91 -31.27
N SER A 477 0.49 13.94 -30.37
CA SER A 477 1.02 14.09 -29.02
C SER A 477 2.37 13.37 -28.94
N ILE A 478 3.41 14.11 -28.64
CA ILE A 478 4.78 13.63 -28.47
C ILE A 478 5.09 13.62 -26.99
N HIS A 479 5.51 12.46 -26.49
CA HIS A 479 5.99 12.30 -25.12
C HIS A 479 7.44 11.84 -25.15
N ILE A 480 8.31 12.54 -24.40
CA ILE A 480 9.71 12.18 -24.22
C ILE A 480 9.99 12.17 -22.74
N GLY A 481 10.48 11.06 -22.21
CA GLY A 481 10.76 10.91 -20.80
C GLY A 481 12.07 10.21 -20.51
N LEU A 482 12.63 10.51 -19.35
CA LEU A 482 13.75 9.83 -18.73
C LEU A 482 13.33 9.37 -17.34
N LYS A 483 13.56 8.09 -17.04
CA LYS A 483 13.37 7.54 -15.70
C LYS A 483 14.63 6.83 -15.24
N TYR A 484 15.06 7.15 -14.04
CA TYR A 484 16.04 6.40 -13.26
C TYR A 484 15.34 5.82 -12.04
N SER A 485 15.59 4.56 -11.73
CA SER A 485 15.09 3.93 -10.51
C SER A 485 16.09 2.90 -10.04
N GLU A 486 16.44 3.00 -8.78
CA GLU A 486 17.25 2.03 -8.04
C GLU A 486 16.38 1.40 -6.96
N ALA A 487 16.43 0.10 -6.82
CA ALA A 487 15.72 -0.64 -5.81
C ALA A 487 16.67 -1.62 -5.13
N GLU A 488 16.59 -1.66 -3.81
CA GLU A 488 17.40 -2.53 -2.97
C GLU A 488 16.48 -3.30 -2.01
N GLU A 489 16.84 -4.55 -1.77
CA GLU A 489 16.22 -5.37 -0.75
C GLU A 489 17.30 -5.98 0.14
N GLU A 490 17.14 -5.80 1.45
CA GLU A 490 17.99 -6.39 2.47
C GLU A 490 17.18 -7.44 3.25
N LEU A 491 17.64 -8.67 3.26
CA LEU A 491 17.08 -9.73 4.09
C LEU A 491 18.09 -10.14 5.15
N SER A 492 17.67 -10.07 6.42
CA SER A 492 18.46 -10.52 7.56
C SER A 492 17.63 -11.42 8.45
N ARG A 493 18.09 -12.66 8.64
CA ARG A 493 17.47 -13.63 9.53
C ARG A 493 18.49 -14.11 10.54
N PHE A 494 18.09 -14.17 11.80
CA PHE A 494 18.93 -14.72 12.85
C PHE A 494 18.08 -15.34 13.96
N SER A 495 18.65 -16.30 14.64
CA SER A 495 17.95 -17.04 15.69
C SER A 495 17.77 -16.20 16.95
N ASN A 496 16.66 -16.41 17.62
CA ASN A 496 16.42 -15.95 18.98
C ASN A 496 17.00 -16.99 19.95
N GLY A 497 18.07 -16.63 20.64
CA GLY A 497 18.83 -17.60 21.41
C GLY A 497 19.37 -18.74 20.55
N TRP A 498 19.12 -19.97 20.95
CA TRP A 498 19.53 -21.20 20.23
C TRP A 498 18.62 -21.54 19.03
N GLY A 499 17.65 -20.70 18.72
CA GLY A 499 16.72 -20.95 17.61
C GLY A 499 15.71 -22.02 17.95
N SER A 500 15.64 -23.08 17.14
CA SER A 500 14.73 -24.20 17.32
C SER A 500 15.49 -25.44 17.82
N ILE A 501 15.07 -25.96 18.96
CA ILE A 501 15.60 -27.19 19.56
C ILE A 501 14.53 -28.26 19.38
N SER A 502 14.86 -29.32 18.67
CA SER A 502 13.90 -30.38 18.30
C SER A 502 14.19 -31.67 19.01
N TYR A 503 13.17 -32.21 19.66
CA TYR A 503 13.14 -33.54 20.22
C TYR A 503 12.24 -34.45 19.39
N HIS A 504 12.32 -35.77 19.64
CA HIS A 504 11.38 -36.74 19.07
C HIS A 504 9.93 -36.38 19.47
N GLY A 505 9.03 -36.43 18.53
CA GLY A 505 7.64 -36.01 18.72
C GLY A 505 7.43 -34.55 18.43
N GLY A 506 6.22 -34.06 18.61
CA GLY A 506 5.81 -32.69 18.38
C GLY A 506 4.49 -32.59 17.62
N ARG A 507 3.57 -31.73 18.11
CA ARG A 507 2.22 -31.54 17.52
C ARG A 507 2.18 -30.45 16.46
N ASN A 508 3.16 -29.55 16.46
CA ASN A 508 3.24 -28.42 15.53
C ASN A 508 4.11 -28.70 14.31
N VAL A 509 4.39 -29.96 14.06
CA VAL A 509 5.12 -30.35 12.86
C VAL A 509 4.22 -30.22 11.64
N ALA A 510 4.80 -29.79 10.53
CA ALA A 510 4.09 -29.55 9.28
C ALA A 510 3.09 -30.67 8.95
N LEU A 511 1.91 -30.26 8.50
CA LEU A 511 0.75 -31.09 8.16
C LEU A 511 1.05 -32.26 7.18
N ASP A 512 2.24 -32.30 6.59
CA ASP A 512 2.66 -33.34 5.63
C ASP A 512 3.35 -34.56 6.30
N GLY A 513 3.54 -34.55 7.63
CA GLY A 513 4.15 -35.63 8.37
C GLY A 513 5.62 -35.90 8.06
N SER A 514 6.27 -35.02 7.28
CA SER A 514 7.67 -35.15 6.91
C SER A 514 8.60 -34.58 7.97
N LEU A 515 8.56 -35.17 9.18
CA LEU A 515 9.77 -35.07 10.01
C LEU A 515 10.85 -35.90 9.33
N PRO A 516 12.09 -35.39 9.21
CA PRO A 516 13.22 -36.23 8.95
C PRO A 516 13.19 -37.35 10.01
N ASP A 517 13.60 -38.58 9.63
CA ASP A 517 13.83 -39.68 10.58
C ASP A 517 14.89 -39.23 11.59
N LEU A 518 14.43 -38.48 12.61
CA LEU A 518 15.28 -38.07 13.70
C LEU A 518 15.55 -39.31 14.55
N ASP A 519 16.81 -39.59 14.82
CA ASP A 519 17.19 -40.61 15.79
C ASP A 519 16.51 -40.26 17.12
N PRO A 520 15.62 -41.13 17.64
CA PRO A 520 14.87 -40.83 18.87
C PRO A 520 15.75 -40.58 20.10
N SER A 521 17.01 -41.04 20.07
CA SER A 521 17.98 -40.84 21.16
C SER A 521 18.73 -39.52 21.06
N SER A 522 18.57 -38.80 19.96
CA SER A 522 19.31 -37.58 19.66
C SER A 522 18.45 -36.32 19.83
N VAL A 523 19.07 -35.26 20.28
CA VAL A 523 18.50 -33.92 20.32
C VAL A 523 19.12 -33.10 19.22
N TYR A 524 18.30 -32.44 18.42
CA TYR A 524 18.74 -31.59 17.33
C TYR A 524 18.44 -30.12 17.66
N TYR A 525 19.36 -29.23 17.37
CA TYR A 525 19.06 -27.83 17.32
C TYR A 525 19.54 -27.21 16.01
N ILE A 526 18.83 -26.20 15.56
CA ILE A 526 19.15 -25.45 14.37
C ILE A 526 19.21 -23.98 14.76
N THR A 527 20.41 -23.41 14.68
CA THR A 527 20.64 -21.97 14.79
C THR A 527 20.91 -21.45 13.41
N THR A 528 20.11 -20.50 12.95
CA THR A 528 20.25 -19.92 11.62
C THR A 528 20.57 -18.45 11.72
N THR A 529 21.61 -18.02 11.00
CA THR A 529 21.87 -16.61 10.71
C THR A 529 21.97 -16.47 9.21
N GLU A 530 21.04 -15.77 8.62
CA GLU A 530 21.03 -15.48 7.19
C GLU A 530 21.03 -13.98 6.99
N GLN A 531 21.98 -13.48 6.21
CA GLN A 531 21.99 -12.12 5.71
C GLN A 531 22.09 -12.19 4.19
N MET A 532 21.06 -11.71 3.51
CA MET A 532 21.02 -11.69 2.06
C MET A 532 20.87 -10.24 1.59
N SER A 533 21.79 -9.81 0.72
CA SER A 533 21.59 -8.63 -0.11
C SER A 533 21.66 -9.02 -1.57
N PHE A 534 20.86 -8.39 -2.40
CA PHE A 534 20.82 -8.73 -3.82
C PHE A 534 22.07 -8.28 -4.55
N VAL A 535 22.38 -8.98 -5.62
CA VAL A 535 23.50 -8.68 -6.50
C VAL A 535 23.32 -7.27 -7.08
N ASN A 536 24.30 -6.40 -6.87
CA ASN A 536 24.31 -5.08 -7.50
C ASN A 536 24.50 -5.19 -9.03
N GLU A 537 24.32 -4.10 -9.75
CA GLU A 537 24.47 -4.06 -11.22
C GLU A 537 25.85 -4.51 -11.72
N SER A 538 26.86 -4.52 -10.86
CA SER A 538 28.20 -5.02 -11.16
C SER A 538 28.37 -6.54 -10.94
N GLY A 539 27.33 -7.26 -10.57
CA GLY A 539 27.36 -8.70 -10.40
C GLY A 539 28.02 -9.20 -9.10
N GLN A 540 28.22 -8.32 -8.11
CA GLN A 540 28.78 -8.71 -6.82
C GLN A 540 27.68 -9.13 -5.86
N ALA A 541 27.74 -10.37 -5.39
CA ALA A 541 26.90 -10.85 -4.30
C ALA A 541 27.38 -10.26 -2.95
N VAL A 542 26.47 -9.63 -2.24
CA VAL A 542 26.72 -9.01 -0.92
C VAL A 542 26.01 -9.83 0.17
N SER A 543 26.01 -11.16 0.09
CA SER A 543 25.31 -12.01 1.03
C SER A 543 26.24 -12.92 1.81
N ALA A 544 25.92 -13.11 3.09
CA ALA A 544 26.47 -14.17 3.91
C ALA A 544 25.30 -14.98 4.49
N ILE A 545 25.29 -16.28 4.23
CA ILE A 545 24.42 -17.24 4.91
C ILE A 545 25.30 -18.08 5.81
N SER A 546 24.97 -18.13 7.09
CA SER A 546 25.57 -19.11 8.01
C SER A 546 24.47 -19.84 8.76
N SER A 547 24.48 -21.16 8.70
CA SER A 547 23.64 -22.01 9.52
C SER A 547 24.52 -22.99 10.31
N ILE A 548 24.21 -23.15 11.58
CA ILE A 548 24.84 -24.14 12.43
C ILE A 548 23.76 -25.13 12.83
N SER A 549 23.96 -26.40 12.51
CA SER A 549 23.12 -27.49 12.99
C SER A 549 24.00 -28.51 13.70
N GLU A 550 23.62 -28.89 14.89
CA GLU A 550 24.30 -29.94 15.66
C GLU A 550 23.29 -30.98 16.17
N SER A 551 23.76 -32.17 16.33
CA SER A 551 23.03 -33.23 16.99
C SER A 551 23.80 -33.76 18.20
N TRP A 552 23.08 -34.01 19.29
CA TRP A 552 23.61 -34.68 20.47
C TRP A 552 22.96 -36.04 20.66
N ASN A 553 23.77 -37.01 21.06
CA ASN A 553 23.31 -38.34 21.45
C ASN A 553 23.17 -38.43 22.96
#